data_287f3b72366779e17b853db6f441c913
#
_entry.id   287f3b72366779e17b853db6f441c913
#
_cell.length_a   1.000
_cell.length_b   1.000
_cell.length_c   1.000
_cell.angle_alpha   90.00
_cell.angle_beta   90.00
_cell.angle_gamma   90.00
#
_symmetry.space_group_name_H-M   'P 1'
#
loop_
_entity.id
_entity.type
_entity.pdbx_description
1 polymer ?
#
loop_
_entity_poly.entity_id
_entity_poly.type
_entity_poly.pdbx_seq_one_letter_code
_entity_poly.pdbx_strand_id
1 'polypeptide(L)'
;MLPAVTLRRSTVAKRYYCHRNRCAYLCKLVEGERFMNLFFDSKLDDDGRREELYRGSIFVYSPSSSALKLCEFARELVEAAFAPNDPQKVQDRLPVERCVEILADLKPKFIHHSKSKELIQGMLAERGCDLSKTYFDVPRLRTAFPSDYLSSGIAYAFHPHRDTWYSAPFSQINWWMPVYDVCPDNIMAFHPRYWKDAVVNSSNTYNYYQWNRMSRQNASQHVKADTRVQPRAQVSVEQEPHLRVVASVGGAMLFSAAHLHSTVQNTCGVTRYSIDFRTVHLDDVWNRCGAPNIDSASTGTTMHDYLRGSDFTHLPDDAISLYFDGTEAEFIPSPSGAPRPSR
;
A
#
# COMPACT_ATOMS: atom_id res chain seq x y z
N MET A 1 0.96 -22.99 -1.34
CA MET A 1 2.24 -22.67 -0.65
C MET A 1 1.89 -21.84 0.58
N LEU A 2 2.45 -22.16 1.76
CA LEU A 2 2.18 -21.37 2.99
C LEU A 2 2.98 -20.08 2.94
N PRO A 3 2.47 -18.95 3.46
CA PRO A 3 3.21 -17.71 3.54
C PRO A 3 4.47 -17.91 4.38
N ALA A 4 5.59 -17.39 3.92
CA ALA A 4 6.86 -17.43 4.64
C ALA A 4 7.15 -16.06 5.27
N VAL A 5 7.55 -16.08 6.55
CA VAL A 5 8.01 -14.89 7.28
C VAL A 5 9.52 -14.97 7.42
N THR A 6 10.22 -13.93 7.00
CA THR A 6 11.67 -13.86 7.16
C THR A 6 12.03 -12.70 8.09
N LEU A 7 12.64 -13.01 9.24
CA LEU A 7 13.30 -12.06 10.11
C LEU A 7 14.80 -12.06 9.79
N ARG A 8 15.33 -10.93 9.37
CA ARG A 8 16.78 -10.78 9.19
C ARG A 8 17.37 -10.01 10.39
N ARG A 9 18.35 -10.61 11.06
CA ARG A 9 19.39 -9.94 11.84
C ARG A 9 20.68 -10.01 11.03
N SER A 10 21.57 -9.08 11.23
CA SER A 10 22.83 -8.92 10.50
C SER A 10 23.75 -10.16 10.43
N THR A 11 23.43 -11.25 11.10
CA THR A 11 24.26 -12.47 11.14
C THR A 11 23.55 -13.81 11.04
N VAL A 12 22.21 -13.90 11.17
CA VAL A 12 21.49 -15.20 11.02
C VAL A 12 20.05 -14.97 10.53
N ALA A 13 19.76 -15.47 9.33
CA ALA A 13 18.37 -15.57 8.85
C ALA A 13 17.69 -16.78 9.50
N LYS A 14 16.71 -16.58 10.36
CA LYS A 14 15.85 -17.67 10.84
C LYS A 14 14.58 -17.70 9.99
N ARG A 15 14.35 -18.82 9.30
CA ARG A 15 13.09 -19.12 8.61
C ARG A 15 12.14 -19.78 9.61
N TYR A 16 10.93 -19.26 9.74
CA TYR A 16 9.89 -19.87 10.52
C TYR A 16 8.81 -20.43 9.58
N TYR A 17 8.50 -21.73 9.72
CA TYR A 17 7.44 -22.42 8.98
C TYR A 17 6.23 -22.59 9.89
N CYS A 18 5.04 -22.31 9.37
CA CYS A 18 3.78 -22.49 10.08
C CYS A 18 3.26 -23.94 9.92
N HIS A 19 2.94 -24.60 11.01
CA HIS A 19 2.16 -25.84 11.02
C HIS A 19 0.66 -25.56 11.26
N ARG A 20 -0.21 -26.36 10.62
CA ARG A 20 -1.66 -26.20 10.56
C ARG A 20 -2.34 -26.14 11.95
N ASN A 21 -3.35 -25.26 12.04
CA ASN A 21 -4.41 -25.17 13.05
C ASN A 21 -4.12 -24.43 14.37
N ARG A 22 -4.38 -23.15 14.34
CA ARG A 22 -4.56 -22.09 15.34
C ARG A 22 -3.46 -21.02 15.22
N CYS A 23 -3.82 -19.86 14.67
CA CYS A 23 -2.81 -18.93 14.20
C CYS A 23 -2.97 -17.55 14.82
N ALA A 24 -2.39 -17.39 16.01
CA ALA A 24 -1.81 -16.11 16.38
C ALA A 24 -0.33 -16.40 16.65
N TYR A 25 0.58 -15.90 15.82
CA TYR A 25 2.01 -16.03 16.07
C TYR A 25 2.53 -14.75 16.70
N LEU A 26 2.90 -14.85 17.97
CA LEU A 26 3.72 -13.84 18.62
C LEU A 26 5.15 -13.92 18.08
N CYS A 27 5.55 -12.99 17.26
CA CYS A 27 6.96 -12.81 16.94
C CYS A 27 7.63 -12.05 18.10
N LYS A 28 8.21 -12.79 19.08
CA LYS A 28 9.06 -12.19 20.11
C LYS A 28 10.34 -11.69 19.44
N LEU A 29 10.43 -10.41 19.18
CA LEU A 29 11.73 -9.76 18.97
C LEU A 29 12.39 -9.61 20.33
N VAL A 30 13.53 -10.27 20.50
CA VAL A 30 14.29 -10.31 21.76
C VAL A 30 14.79 -8.91 22.10
N GLU A 31 14.61 -8.56 23.38
CA GLU A 31 14.94 -7.36 24.13
C GLU A 31 13.88 -6.27 24.16
N GLY A 32 13.05 -6.32 25.21
CA GLY A 32 12.17 -5.24 25.68
C GLY A 32 10.81 -5.18 25.01
N GLU A 33 9.80 -5.84 25.55
CA GLU A 33 8.33 -5.63 25.50
C GLU A 33 7.71 -4.92 24.27
N ARG A 34 8.08 -5.28 23.04
CA ARG A 34 7.47 -4.70 21.83
C ARG A 34 7.00 -5.84 20.93
N PHE A 35 5.69 -6.10 20.94
CA PHE A 35 5.06 -7.16 20.14
C PHE A 35 4.38 -6.53 18.92
N MET A 36 4.74 -6.98 17.74
CA MET A 36 3.93 -6.87 16.53
C MET A 36 3.27 -8.22 16.30
N ASN A 37 1.95 -8.26 16.30
CA ASN A 37 1.21 -9.49 16.03
C ASN A 37 1.09 -9.69 14.52
N LEU A 38 1.31 -10.93 14.09
CA LEU A 38 1.06 -11.37 12.72
C LEU A 38 -0.09 -12.37 12.75
N PHE A 39 -1.19 -12.03 12.08
CA PHE A 39 -2.34 -12.90 11.93
C PHE A 39 -2.35 -13.53 10.55
N PHE A 40 -2.42 -14.86 10.49
CA PHE A 40 -2.57 -15.62 9.26
C PHE A 40 -3.95 -16.23 9.17
N ASP A 41 -4.70 -15.96 8.08
CA ASP A 41 -6.06 -16.44 7.85
C ASP A 41 -6.99 -16.26 9.06
N SER A 42 -6.86 -15.09 9.69
CA SER A 42 -7.63 -14.73 10.89
C SER A 42 -9.13 -14.83 10.65
N LYS A 43 -9.86 -15.25 11.69
CA LYS A 43 -11.31 -15.32 11.71
C LYS A 43 -11.97 -14.17 12.47
N LEU A 44 -11.18 -13.15 12.86
CA LEU A 44 -11.75 -11.93 13.40
C LEU A 44 -12.70 -11.31 12.37
N ASP A 45 -13.80 -10.78 12.88
CA ASP A 45 -14.70 -9.94 12.09
C ASP A 45 -14.01 -8.64 11.64
N ASP A 46 -14.72 -7.83 10.90
CA ASP A 46 -14.15 -6.60 10.35
C ASP A 46 -13.75 -5.62 11.45
N ASP A 47 -14.57 -5.47 12.49
CA ASP A 47 -14.31 -4.55 13.60
C ASP A 47 -13.07 -4.99 14.39
N GLY A 48 -13.02 -6.25 14.82
CA GLY A 48 -11.87 -6.79 15.54
C GLY A 48 -10.59 -6.76 14.72
N ARG A 49 -10.68 -6.98 13.39
CA ARG A 49 -9.54 -6.86 12.48
C ARG A 49 -9.04 -5.42 12.41
N ARG A 50 -9.93 -4.42 12.29
CA ARG A 50 -9.54 -3.01 12.24
C ARG A 50 -8.89 -2.57 13.55
N GLU A 51 -9.47 -2.93 14.70
CA GLU A 51 -8.88 -2.64 16.01
C GLU A 51 -7.45 -3.18 16.13
N GLU A 52 -7.22 -4.43 15.72
CA GLU A 52 -5.88 -5.03 15.77
C GLU A 52 -4.90 -4.33 14.80
N LEU A 53 -5.35 -3.94 13.59
CA LEU A 53 -4.55 -3.16 12.66
C LEU A 53 -4.16 -1.79 13.24
N TYR A 54 -5.07 -1.11 13.95
CA TYR A 54 -4.80 0.17 14.61
C TYR A 54 -3.86 0.04 15.82
N ARG A 55 -3.71 -1.18 16.37
CA ARG A 55 -2.72 -1.50 17.41
C ARG A 55 -1.37 -1.93 16.86
N GLY A 56 -1.22 -1.99 15.54
CA GLY A 56 0.04 -2.32 14.86
C GLY A 56 0.18 -3.78 14.44
N SER A 57 -0.89 -4.54 14.48
CA SER A 57 -0.90 -5.89 13.94
C SER A 57 -0.88 -5.88 12.41
N ILE A 58 -0.35 -6.95 11.80
CA ILE A 58 -0.37 -7.18 10.35
C ILE A 58 -1.16 -8.45 10.08
N PHE A 59 -2.03 -8.42 9.08
CA PHE A 59 -2.81 -9.58 8.65
C PHE A 59 -2.32 -10.07 7.30
N VAL A 60 -2.24 -11.39 7.16
CA VAL A 60 -1.87 -12.08 5.92
C VAL A 60 -2.94 -13.11 5.62
N TYR A 61 -3.54 -13.00 4.47
CA TYR A 61 -4.60 -13.90 4.03
C TYR A 61 -4.13 -14.76 2.85
N SER A 62 -4.53 -16.01 2.87
CA SER A 62 -4.43 -16.94 1.75
C SER A 62 -5.24 -16.43 0.55
N PRO A 63 -4.95 -16.90 -0.68
CA PRO A 63 -5.65 -16.50 -1.88
C PRO A 63 -7.17 -16.61 -1.76
N SER A 64 -7.87 -15.61 -2.31
CA SER A 64 -9.32 -15.60 -2.45
C SER A 64 -9.72 -15.47 -3.91
N SER A 65 -10.97 -15.80 -4.24
CA SER A 65 -11.44 -15.83 -5.64
C SER A 65 -11.28 -14.48 -6.32
N SER A 66 -11.77 -13.41 -5.71
CA SER A 66 -11.70 -12.07 -6.31
C SER A 66 -10.28 -11.53 -6.37
N ALA A 67 -9.45 -11.82 -5.34
CA ALA A 67 -8.04 -11.41 -5.35
C ALA A 67 -7.22 -12.14 -6.43
N LEU A 68 -7.46 -13.44 -6.65
CA LEU A 68 -6.85 -14.18 -7.76
C LEU A 68 -7.23 -13.59 -9.11
N LYS A 69 -8.52 -13.32 -9.35
CA LYS A 69 -9.01 -12.69 -10.58
C LYS A 69 -8.44 -11.29 -10.79
N LEU A 70 -8.23 -10.52 -9.70
CA LEU A 70 -7.61 -9.19 -9.78
C LEU A 70 -6.14 -9.29 -10.19
N CYS A 71 -5.39 -10.23 -9.62
CA CYS A 71 -4.01 -10.50 -10.00
C CYS A 71 -3.90 -11.01 -11.44
N GLU A 72 -4.80 -11.89 -11.86
CA GLU A 72 -4.87 -12.41 -13.22
C GLU A 72 -5.15 -11.28 -14.23
N PHE A 73 -6.16 -10.45 -13.96
CA PHE A 73 -6.47 -9.28 -14.79
C PHE A 73 -5.29 -8.30 -14.89
N ALA A 74 -4.60 -8.02 -13.79
CA ALA A 74 -3.41 -7.18 -13.81
C ALA A 74 -2.29 -7.82 -14.65
N ARG A 75 -2.11 -9.15 -14.55
CA ARG A 75 -1.12 -9.92 -15.31
C ARG A 75 -1.41 -9.86 -16.81
N GLU A 76 -2.67 -10.10 -17.22
CA GLU A 76 -3.10 -9.98 -18.62
C GLU A 76 -2.72 -8.63 -19.21
N LEU A 77 -3.01 -7.54 -18.50
CA LEU A 77 -2.67 -6.19 -18.95
C LEU A 77 -1.16 -5.95 -19.03
N VAL A 78 -0.40 -6.45 -18.03
CA VAL A 78 1.06 -6.33 -17.99
C VAL A 78 1.70 -7.11 -19.14
N GLU A 79 1.32 -8.37 -19.34
CA GLU A 79 1.84 -9.23 -20.38
C GLU A 79 1.52 -8.68 -21.78
N ALA A 80 0.29 -8.20 -22.01
CA ALA A 80 -0.09 -7.55 -23.26
C ALA A 80 0.70 -6.26 -23.52
N ALA A 81 0.97 -5.45 -22.50
CA ALA A 81 1.69 -4.19 -22.66
C ALA A 81 3.18 -4.39 -22.98
N PHE A 82 3.79 -5.45 -22.48
CA PHE A 82 5.21 -5.74 -22.70
C PHE A 82 5.49 -6.73 -23.82
N ALA A 83 4.44 -7.34 -24.42
CA ALA A 83 4.63 -8.30 -25.50
C ALA A 83 5.55 -7.76 -26.62
N PRO A 84 6.45 -8.58 -27.19
CA PRO A 84 6.66 -10.02 -26.93
C PRO A 84 7.63 -10.34 -25.77
N ASN A 85 8.03 -9.33 -24.97
CA ASN A 85 8.99 -9.52 -23.89
C ASN A 85 8.30 -10.06 -22.62
N ASP A 86 9.02 -10.88 -21.86
CA ASP A 86 8.62 -11.26 -20.50
C ASP A 86 8.66 -10.02 -19.59
N PRO A 87 7.50 -9.60 -19.01
CA PRO A 87 7.44 -8.42 -18.16
C PRO A 87 8.34 -8.51 -16.91
N GLN A 88 8.64 -9.71 -16.43
CA GLN A 88 9.54 -9.89 -15.29
C GLN A 88 11.03 -9.73 -15.66
N LYS A 89 11.37 -9.68 -16.95
CA LYS A 89 12.74 -9.59 -17.49
C LYS A 89 12.95 -8.39 -18.42
N VAL A 90 12.03 -7.43 -18.41
CA VAL A 90 12.09 -6.28 -19.31
C VAL A 90 13.33 -5.40 -19.10
N GLN A 91 13.86 -5.34 -17.88
CA GLN A 91 15.09 -4.61 -17.55
C GLN A 91 16.32 -5.14 -18.32
N ASP A 92 16.27 -6.40 -18.77
CA ASP A 92 17.35 -7.02 -19.55
C ASP A 92 17.19 -6.81 -21.08
N ARG A 93 16.05 -6.25 -21.51
CA ARG A 93 15.63 -6.19 -22.91
C ARG A 93 15.29 -4.80 -23.43
N LEU A 94 14.80 -3.94 -22.58
CA LEU A 94 14.30 -2.62 -22.96
C LEU A 94 15.10 -1.51 -22.30
N PRO A 95 15.31 -0.37 -23.00
CA PRO A 95 15.83 0.83 -22.35
C PRO A 95 14.81 1.40 -21.36
N VAL A 96 15.29 2.14 -20.36
CA VAL A 96 14.47 2.69 -19.27
C VAL A 96 13.32 3.55 -19.81
N GLU A 97 13.61 4.39 -20.79
CA GLU A 97 12.64 5.31 -21.39
C GLU A 97 11.45 4.54 -21.99
N ARG A 98 11.74 3.43 -22.67
CA ARG A 98 10.68 2.60 -23.26
C ARG A 98 9.82 1.92 -22.18
N CYS A 99 10.43 1.46 -21.10
CA CYS A 99 9.67 0.93 -19.96
C CYS A 99 8.78 2.00 -19.32
N VAL A 100 9.28 3.23 -19.18
CA VAL A 100 8.50 4.36 -18.64
C VAL A 100 7.29 4.66 -19.52
N GLU A 101 7.45 4.71 -20.84
CA GLU A 101 6.34 4.93 -21.80
C GLU A 101 5.27 3.84 -21.65
N ILE A 102 5.69 2.57 -21.66
CA ILE A 102 4.75 1.44 -21.51
C ILE A 102 4.02 1.52 -20.17
N LEU A 103 4.72 1.77 -19.06
CA LEU A 103 4.10 1.89 -17.75
C LEU A 103 3.18 3.11 -17.62
N ALA A 104 3.49 4.22 -18.28
CA ALA A 104 2.66 5.41 -18.29
C ALA A 104 1.31 5.18 -18.98
N ASP A 105 1.28 4.34 -20.03
CA ASP A 105 0.06 3.93 -20.71
C ASP A 105 -0.69 2.81 -19.95
N LEU A 106 0.04 1.82 -19.42
CA LEU A 106 -0.51 0.65 -18.73
C LEU A 106 -1.21 1.00 -17.42
N LYS A 107 -0.55 1.77 -16.54
CA LYS A 107 -1.04 1.99 -15.18
C LYS A 107 -2.43 2.65 -15.14
N PRO A 108 -2.73 3.69 -15.92
CA PRO A 108 -4.09 4.24 -16.00
C PRO A 108 -5.13 3.23 -16.46
N LYS A 109 -4.79 2.35 -17.42
CA LYS A 109 -5.70 1.30 -17.91
C LYS A 109 -6.15 0.35 -16.80
N PHE A 110 -5.24 -0.04 -15.90
CA PHE A 110 -5.57 -0.86 -14.74
C PHE A 110 -6.34 -0.05 -13.68
N ILE A 111 -5.85 1.15 -13.34
CA ILE A 111 -6.38 1.99 -12.25
C ILE A 111 -7.84 2.37 -12.49
N HIS A 112 -8.18 2.77 -13.74
CA HIS A 112 -9.51 3.32 -14.06
C HIS A 112 -10.49 2.28 -14.61
N HIS A 113 -10.07 1.03 -14.77
CA HIS A 113 -10.94 -0.02 -15.28
C HIS A 113 -12.05 -0.40 -14.29
N SER A 114 -13.30 -0.56 -14.78
CA SER A 114 -14.44 -0.97 -13.93
C SER A 114 -14.18 -2.32 -13.27
N LYS A 115 -13.65 -3.29 -14.02
CA LYS A 115 -13.29 -4.63 -13.54
C LYS A 115 -12.34 -4.58 -12.32
N SER A 116 -11.41 -3.62 -12.26
CA SER A 116 -10.53 -3.46 -11.08
C SER A 116 -11.34 -3.11 -9.83
N LYS A 117 -12.29 -2.18 -9.93
CA LYS A 117 -13.15 -1.77 -8.81
C LYS A 117 -14.10 -2.88 -8.38
N GLU A 118 -14.73 -3.56 -9.33
CA GLU A 118 -15.64 -4.68 -9.09
C GLU A 118 -14.93 -5.85 -8.39
N LEU A 119 -13.70 -6.14 -8.79
CA LEU A 119 -12.90 -7.21 -8.16
C LEU A 119 -12.43 -6.81 -6.75
N ILE A 120 -12.11 -5.53 -6.49
CA ILE A 120 -11.85 -5.05 -5.13
C ILE A 120 -13.11 -5.14 -4.28
N GLN A 121 -14.27 -4.73 -4.80
CA GLN A 121 -15.56 -4.90 -4.10
C GLN A 121 -15.79 -6.37 -3.71
N GLY A 122 -15.59 -7.31 -4.65
CA GLY A 122 -15.68 -8.74 -4.36
C GLY A 122 -14.69 -9.22 -3.30
N MET A 123 -13.46 -8.71 -3.36
CA MET A 123 -12.42 -9.04 -2.38
C MET A 123 -12.76 -8.52 -0.97
N LEU A 124 -13.28 -7.30 -0.86
CA LEU A 124 -13.73 -6.73 0.41
C LEU A 124 -14.89 -7.56 1.00
N ALA A 125 -15.87 -7.95 0.17
CA ALA A 125 -16.97 -8.83 0.56
C ALA A 125 -16.48 -10.21 1.05
N GLU A 126 -15.56 -10.84 0.31
CA GLU A 126 -14.94 -12.13 0.69
C GLU A 126 -14.19 -12.05 2.04
N ARG A 127 -13.75 -10.87 2.44
CA ARG A 127 -13.07 -10.61 3.72
C ARG A 127 -14.01 -10.11 4.81
N GLY A 128 -15.32 -10.10 4.56
CA GLY A 128 -16.35 -9.75 5.53
C GLY A 128 -16.43 -8.26 5.85
N CYS A 129 -15.92 -7.38 4.97
CA CYS A 129 -16.09 -5.95 5.11
C CYS A 129 -17.55 -5.54 4.85
N ASP A 130 -18.09 -4.63 5.65
CA ASP A 130 -19.37 -3.98 5.34
C ASP A 130 -19.19 -3.01 4.18
N LEU A 131 -19.62 -3.43 2.98
CA LEU A 131 -19.46 -2.64 1.75
C LEU A 131 -20.22 -1.31 1.79
N SER A 132 -21.26 -1.17 2.63
CA SER A 132 -22.02 0.06 2.77
C SER A 132 -21.27 1.14 3.57
N LYS A 133 -20.27 0.72 4.37
CA LYS A 133 -19.47 1.56 5.25
C LYS A 133 -17.98 1.54 4.92
N THR A 134 -17.51 0.57 4.16
CA THR A 134 -16.10 0.48 3.73
C THR A 134 -15.90 1.27 2.45
N TYR A 135 -14.96 2.19 2.47
CA TYR A 135 -14.54 2.99 1.32
C TYR A 135 -13.13 2.60 0.93
N PHE A 136 -12.85 2.53 -0.36
CA PHE A 136 -11.52 2.21 -0.88
C PHE A 136 -11.04 3.23 -1.90
N ASP A 137 -9.74 3.46 -1.97
CA ASP A 137 -9.15 4.31 -2.99
C ASP A 137 -8.84 3.51 -4.27
N VAL A 138 -8.43 4.19 -5.32
CA VAL A 138 -8.09 3.56 -6.60
C VAL A 138 -6.93 2.58 -6.44
N PRO A 139 -7.03 1.36 -7.03
CA PRO A 139 -5.95 0.39 -6.99
C PRO A 139 -4.74 0.91 -7.78
N ARG A 140 -3.55 0.68 -7.27
CA ARG A 140 -2.29 1.06 -7.93
C ARG A 140 -1.54 -0.18 -8.38
N LEU A 141 -1.16 -0.21 -9.63
CA LEU A 141 -0.22 -1.19 -10.16
C LEU A 141 1.21 -0.68 -9.93
N ARG A 142 1.93 -1.29 -8.99
CA ARG A 142 3.30 -0.95 -8.63
C ARG A 142 4.30 -1.83 -9.34
N THR A 143 5.45 -1.25 -9.67
CA THR A 143 6.60 -1.95 -10.22
C THR A 143 7.84 -1.67 -9.36
N ALA A 144 8.65 -2.71 -9.11
CA ALA A 144 9.96 -2.56 -8.49
C ALA A 144 10.98 -3.34 -9.33
N PHE A 145 11.85 -2.60 -10.00
CA PHE A 145 12.87 -3.16 -10.88
C PHE A 145 14.09 -3.62 -10.07
N PRO A 146 14.81 -4.65 -10.55
CA PRO A 146 16.06 -5.05 -9.95
C PRO A 146 17.21 -4.10 -10.33
N SER A 147 18.30 -4.15 -9.54
CA SER A 147 19.59 -3.52 -9.87
C SER A 147 19.51 -2.04 -10.19
N ASP A 148 18.62 -1.30 -9.50
CA ASP A 148 18.41 0.15 -9.68
C ASP A 148 18.11 0.59 -11.13
N TYR A 149 17.63 -0.33 -11.97
CA TYR A 149 17.24 -0.05 -13.35
C TYR A 149 16.29 1.15 -13.47
N LEU A 150 15.26 1.21 -12.63
CA LEU A 150 14.38 2.36 -12.47
C LEU A 150 13.81 2.37 -11.05
N SER A 151 14.20 3.37 -10.27
CA SER A 151 13.79 3.53 -8.85
C SER A 151 13.14 4.88 -8.55
N SER A 152 12.86 5.69 -9.58
CA SER A 152 12.27 7.03 -9.47
C SER A 152 10.97 7.15 -10.27
N GLY A 153 10.27 8.27 -10.11
CA GLY A 153 9.10 8.62 -10.90
C GLY A 153 7.98 7.58 -10.85
N ILE A 154 7.70 6.98 -11.99
CA ILE A 154 6.61 6.01 -12.16
C ILE A 154 6.86 4.66 -11.44
N ALA A 155 8.12 4.36 -11.10
CA ALA A 155 8.54 3.17 -10.35
C ALA A 155 9.29 3.56 -9.07
N TYR A 156 8.87 4.64 -8.41
CA TYR A 156 9.52 5.16 -7.22
C TYR A 156 9.71 4.11 -6.13
N ALA A 157 10.95 3.88 -5.71
CA ALA A 157 11.32 3.01 -4.60
C ALA A 157 11.24 3.83 -3.29
N PHE A 158 10.22 3.54 -2.50
CA PHE A 158 9.98 4.30 -1.27
C PHE A 158 11.04 4.01 -0.22
N HIS A 159 11.70 5.06 0.25
CA HIS A 159 12.51 5.04 1.48
C HIS A 159 11.63 4.76 2.70
N PRO A 160 12.21 4.48 3.89
CA PRO A 160 11.41 4.32 5.10
C PRO A 160 10.47 5.51 5.32
N HIS A 161 9.18 5.23 5.37
CA HIS A 161 8.10 6.21 5.51
C HIS A 161 6.87 5.61 6.18
N ARG A 162 5.96 6.50 6.60
CA ARG A 162 4.59 6.15 6.95
C ARG A 162 3.65 6.77 5.91
N ASP A 163 2.57 6.09 5.57
CA ASP A 163 1.57 6.70 4.67
C ASP A 163 0.89 7.91 5.33
N THR A 164 0.84 7.96 6.66
CA THR A 164 0.35 9.12 7.39
C THR A 164 1.16 10.39 7.14
N TRP A 165 2.43 10.30 6.73
CA TRP A 165 3.22 11.46 6.31
C TRP A 165 2.72 12.06 4.98
N TYR A 166 1.97 11.27 4.20
CA TYR A 166 1.37 11.65 2.92
C TYR A 166 -0.13 12.01 3.06
N SER A 167 -0.52 12.52 4.22
CA SER A 167 -1.90 12.94 4.54
C SER A 167 -2.93 11.80 4.51
N ALA A 168 -2.49 10.57 4.70
CA ALA A 168 -3.40 9.46 4.92
C ALA A 168 -4.09 9.59 6.28
N PRO A 169 -5.41 9.34 6.37
CA PRO A 169 -6.09 9.33 7.66
C PRO A 169 -5.57 8.19 8.54
N PHE A 170 -5.58 8.38 9.86
CA PHE A 170 -5.08 7.38 10.81
C PHE A 170 -5.93 6.09 10.84
N SER A 171 -7.15 6.15 10.31
CA SER A 171 -8.03 4.99 10.07
C SER A 171 -7.71 4.24 8.77
N GLN A 172 -6.74 4.68 7.97
CA GLN A 172 -6.38 4.02 6.72
C GLN A 172 -5.74 2.65 6.98
N ILE A 173 -6.24 1.65 6.25
CA ILE A 173 -5.70 0.31 6.16
C ILE A 173 -5.17 0.10 4.74
N ASN A 174 -3.93 -0.32 4.63
CA ASN A 174 -3.29 -0.66 3.37
C ASN A 174 -3.53 -2.14 3.04
N TRP A 175 -3.84 -2.41 1.79
CA TRP A 175 -3.96 -3.74 1.21
C TRP A 175 -2.88 -3.88 0.14
N TRP A 176 -2.11 -4.95 0.22
CA TRP A 176 -1.05 -5.23 -0.72
C TRP A 176 -1.07 -6.69 -1.16
N MET A 177 -0.86 -6.93 -2.46
CA MET A 177 -0.80 -8.27 -3.04
C MET A 177 0.18 -8.33 -4.22
N PRO A 178 0.92 -9.44 -4.41
CA PRO A 178 1.79 -9.62 -5.56
C PRO A 178 1.01 -10.11 -6.78
N VAL A 179 1.40 -9.67 -7.97
CA VAL A 179 0.84 -10.12 -9.27
C VAL A 179 1.54 -11.40 -9.76
N TYR A 180 2.82 -11.53 -9.47
CA TYR A 180 3.65 -12.71 -9.72
C TYR A 180 4.26 -13.18 -8.40
N ASP A 181 4.85 -14.38 -8.42
CA ASP A 181 5.56 -14.88 -7.23
C ASP A 181 6.67 -13.92 -6.80
N VAL A 182 6.80 -13.76 -5.51
CA VAL A 182 7.76 -12.84 -4.88
C VAL A 182 8.67 -13.58 -3.91
N CYS A 183 9.84 -13.04 -3.69
CA CYS A 183 10.81 -13.51 -2.70
C CYS A 183 11.07 -12.43 -1.64
N PRO A 184 11.70 -12.75 -0.51
CA PRO A 184 11.97 -11.76 0.53
C PRO A 184 12.80 -10.56 0.07
N ASP A 185 13.56 -10.70 -1.02
CA ASP A 185 14.47 -9.67 -1.52
C ASP A 185 13.86 -8.80 -2.64
N ASN A 186 12.53 -8.88 -2.85
CA ASN A 186 11.82 -7.97 -3.77
C ASN A 186 10.47 -7.47 -3.23
N ILE A 187 10.24 -7.55 -1.92
CA ILE A 187 9.00 -7.07 -1.27
C ILE A 187 9.25 -5.79 -0.47
N MET A 188 8.34 -5.47 0.44
CA MET A 188 8.53 -4.38 1.40
C MET A 188 9.06 -4.89 2.75
N ALA A 189 9.73 -4.03 3.49
CA ALA A 189 10.16 -4.25 4.85
C ALA A 189 9.36 -3.36 5.81
N PHE A 190 8.95 -3.93 6.93
CA PHE A 190 8.38 -3.19 8.06
C PHE A 190 9.44 -3.02 9.13
N HIS A 191 9.39 -1.88 9.82
CA HIS A 191 10.33 -1.51 10.88
C HIS A 191 9.61 -1.45 12.23
N PRO A 192 9.44 -2.58 12.95
CA PRO A 192 8.57 -2.71 14.13
C PRO A 192 8.92 -1.78 15.27
N ARG A 193 10.22 -1.48 15.45
CA ARG A 193 10.69 -0.54 16.46
C ARG A 193 9.95 0.80 16.39
N TYR A 194 9.72 1.27 15.17
CA TYR A 194 9.12 2.58 14.94
C TYR A 194 7.59 2.59 15.04
N TRP A 195 6.94 1.49 15.42
CA TRP A 195 5.52 1.56 15.74
C TRP A 195 5.20 2.50 16.91
N LYS A 196 6.17 2.70 17.83
CA LYS A 196 6.04 3.60 18.98
C LYS A 196 7.06 4.74 18.96
N ASP A 197 8.16 4.58 18.24
CA ASP A 197 9.24 5.57 18.22
C ASP A 197 9.02 6.53 17.04
N ALA A 198 8.97 7.82 17.34
CA ALA A 198 8.87 8.87 16.34
C ALA A 198 10.16 8.98 15.51
N VAL A 199 10.00 9.34 14.24
CA VAL A 199 11.09 9.66 13.32
C VAL A 199 10.96 11.12 12.93
N VAL A 200 12.03 11.92 13.12
CA VAL A 200 12.06 13.29 12.60
C VAL A 200 11.94 13.23 11.08
N ASN A 201 10.92 13.90 10.53
CA ASN A 201 10.58 13.82 9.12
C ASN A 201 10.09 15.16 8.57
N SER A 202 9.95 15.25 7.25
CA SER A 202 9.54 16.47 6.56
C SER A 202 8.05 16.52 6.21
N SER A 203 7.18 15.75 6.86
CA SER A 203 5.74 15.74 6.55
C SER A 203 5.06 17.10 6.80
N ASN A 204 5.62 17.95 7.66
CA ASN A 204 5.15 19.31 7.88
C ASN A 204 5.20 20.22 6.63
N THR A 205 5.98 19.83 5.63
CA THR A 205 6.03 20.55 4.33
C THR A 205 5.13 19.93 3.26
N TYR A 206 4.41 18.88 3.60
CA TYR A 206 3.57 18.15 2.64
C TYR A 206 2.09 18.52 2.82
N ASN A 207 1.48 18.91 1.71
CA ASN A 207 0.04 19.10 1.59
C ASN A 207 -0.48 18.24 0.44
N TYR A 208 -1.46 17.36 0.72
CA TYR A 208 -2.00 16.43 -0.28
C TYR A 208 -2.64 17.13 -1.47
N TYR A 209 -3.38 18.22 -1.24
CA TYR A 209 -4.08 18.94 -2.30
C TYR A 209 -3.12 19.61 -3.27
N GLN A 210 -2.08 20.27 -2.74
CA GLN A 210 -1.02 20.87 -3.56
C GLN A 210 -0.25 19.81 -4.35
N TRP A 211 0.11 18.70 -3.69
CA TRP A 211 0.83 17.61 -4.36
C TRP A 211 -0.01 16.99 -5.48
N ASN A 212 -1.30 16.75 -5.26
CA ASN A 212 -2.21 16.19 -6.25
C ASN A 212 -2.35 17.09 -7.47
N ARG A 213 -2.41 18.40 -7.26
CA ARG A 213 -2.52 19.41 -8.32
C ARG A 213 -1.23 19.55 -9.15
N MET A 214 -0.08 19.60 -8.49
CA MET A 214 1.18 20.01 -9.14
C MET A 214 2.11 18.85 -9.52
N SER A 215 2.06 17.73 -8.80
CA SER A 215 3.11 16.73 -8.85
C SER A 215 2.65 15.34 -9.31
N ARG A 216 1.38 14.99 -9.10
CA ARG A 216 0.89 13.63 -9.37
C ARG A 216 0.95 13.25 -10.85
N GLN A 217 0.62 14.19 -11.74
CA GLN A 217 0.52 13.93 -13.18
C GLN A 217 1.89 13.82 -13.87
N ASN A 218 2.96 14.27 -13.23
CA ASN A 218 4.28 14.36 -13.83
C ASN A 218 5.22 13.18 -13.50
N ALA A 219 4.70 12.10 -12.91
CA ALA A 219 5.52 10.97 -12.45
C ALA A 219 6.38 10.34 -13.57
N SER A 220 5.87 10.24 -14.79
CA SER A 220 6.60 9.69 -15.95
C SER A 220 7.77 10.56 -16.41
N GLN A 221 7.82 11.83 -16.03
CA GLN A 221 8.88 12.75 -16.41
C GLN A 221 10.14 12.62 -15.52
N HIS A 222 10.02 11.97 -14.35
CA HIS A 222 11.09 11.81 -13.37
C HIS A 222 11.83 10.47 -13.55
N VAL A 223 12.53 10.31 -14.67
CA VAL A 223 13.20 9.04 -15.01
C VAL A 223 14.52 8.87 -14.25
N LYS A 224 15.36 9.92 -14.21
CA LYS A 224 16.70 9.86 -13.60
C LYS A 224 16.70 10.20 -12.10
N ALA A 225 15.88 11.15 -11.70
CA ALA A 225 15.74 11.57 -10.31
C ALA A 225 14.32 12.08 -10.06
N ASP A 226 13.77 11.75 -8.91
CA ASP A 226 12.46 12.28 -8.51
C ASP A 226 12.66 13.57 -7.70
N THR A 227 12.38 14.70 -8.35
CA THR A 227 12.48 16.03 -7.74
C THR A 227 11.16 16.50 -7.09
N ARG A 228 10.11 15.67 -7.13
CA ARG A 228 8.84 16.00 -6.47
C ARG A 228 9.03 16.05 -4.96
N VAL A 229 8.44 17.07 -4.33
CA VAL A 229 8.49 17.19 -2.86
C VAL A 229 7.70 16.04 -2.26
N GLN A 230 8.39 15.16 -1.55
CA GLN A 230 7.81 14.01 -0.85
C GLN A 230 8.33 13.97 0.59
N PRO A 231 7.48 13.59 1.58
CA PRO A 231 7.92 13.42 2.95
C PRO A 231 9.06 12.39 3.05
N ARG A 232 10.07 12.73 3.84
CA ARG A 232 11.24 11.86 4.07
C ARG A 232 11.68 11.94 5.53
N ALA A 233 12.25 10.86 6.03
CA ALA A 233 13.01 10.91 7.28
C ALA A 233 14.17 11.92 7.14
N GLN A 234 14.32 12.78 8.13
CA GLN A 234 15.40 13.77 8.23
C GLN A 234 16.57 13.29 9.08
N VAL A 235 16.46 12.08 9.60
CA VAL A 235 17.47 11.38 10.37
C VAL A 235 17.71 10.00 9.76
N SER A 236 18.86 9.41 10.06
CA SER A 236 19.10 8.00 9.67
C SER A 236 18.12 7.10 10.42
N VAL A 237 17.39 6.28 9.65
CA VAL A 237 16.49 5.25 10.17
C VAL A 237 17.27 3.95 10.28
N GLU A 238 17.35 3.41 11.50
CA GLU A 238 17.91 2.08 11.71
C GLU A 238 16.94 1.05 11.17
N GLN A 239 17.30 0.41 10.08
CA GLN A 239 16.41 -0.50 9.37
C GLN A 239 16.42 -1.92 9.93
N GLU A 240 17.37 -2.28 10.78
CA GLU A 240 17.48 -3.61 11.39
C GLU A 240 17.11 -3.58 12.88
N PRO A 241 16.40 -4.56 13.42
CA PRO A 241 15.79 -5.67 12.67
C PRO A 241 14.54 -5.21 11.92
N HIS A 242 14.29 -5.81 10.74
CA HIS A 242 13.08 -5.57 9.99
C HIS A 242 12.31 -6.87 9.70
N LEU A 243 11.00 -6.71 9.42
CA LEU A 243 10.10 -7.79 9.08
C LEU A 243 9.77 -7.77 7.59
N ARG A 244 9.92 -8.89 6.91
CA ARG A 244 9.49 -9.10 5.53
C ARG A 244 8.43 -10.20 5.48
N VAL A 245 7.27 -9.88 4.92
CA VAL A 245 6.13 -10.79 4.86
C VAL A 245 5.86 -11.15 3.40
N VAL A 246 6.03 -12.42 3.06
CA VAL A 246 5.82 -12.95 1.71
C VAL A 246 4.39 -13.45 1.61
N ALA A 247 3.56 -12.76 0.83
CA ALA A 247 2.24 -13.23 0.44
C ALA A 247 2.33 -13.99 -0.90
N SER A 248 1.47 -14.98 -1.10
CA SER A 248 1.30 -15.65 -2.39
C SER A 248 0.44 -14.82 -3.35
N VAL A 249 0.52 -15.10 -4.65
CA VAL A 249 -0.39 -14.51 -5.65
C VAL A 249 -1.84 -14.76 -5.25
N GLY A 250 -2.67 -13.72 -5.30
CA GLY A 250 -4.06 -13.75 -4.83
C GLY A 250 -4.23 -13.77 -3.31
N GLY A 251 -3.15 -13.86 -2.54
CA GLY A 251 -3.12 -13.58 -1.10
C GLY A 251 -2.98 -12.08 -0.86
N ALA A 252 -3.46 -11.61 0.29
CA ALA A 252 -3.42 -10.20 0.64
C ALA A 252 -2.73 -9.98 2.00
N MET A 253 -1.93 -8.92 2.08
CA MET A 253 -1.37 -8.42 3.32
C MET A 253 -2.03 -7.10 3.68
N LEU A 254 -2.49 -6.97 4.94
CA LEU A 254 -3.14 -5.77 5.45
C LEU A 254 -2.30 -5.19 6.59
N PHE A 255 -2.14 -3.87 6.60
CA PHE A 255 -1.42 -3.15 7.64
C PHE A 255 -1.89 -1.70 7.75
N SER A 256 -1.70 -1.08 8.91
CA SER A 256 -2.06 0.31 9.15
C SER A 256 -1.14 1.28 8.39
N ALA A 257 -1.69 2.40 7.90
CA ALA A 257 -0.93 3.50 7.32
C ALA A 257 0.15 4.09 8.26
N ALA A 258 0.01 3.86 9.56
CA ALA A 258 0.97 4.32 10.57
C ALA A 258 2.22 3.43 10.69
N HIS A 259 2.29 2.27 10.02
CA HIS A 259 3.52 1.49 10.00
C HIS A 259 4.65 2.20 9.25
N LEU A 260 5.82 2.28 9.88
CA LEU A 260 7.04 2.64 9.15
C LEU A 260 7.45 1.44 8.29
N HIS A 261 7.47 1.65 6.99
CA HIS A 261 7.82 0.62 6.01
C HIS A 261 8.63 1.20 4.85
N SER A 262 9.31 0.34 4.10
CA SER A 262 10.14 0.74 2.95
C SER A 262 10.08 -0.29 1.84
N THR A 263 10.37 0.14 0.61
CA THR A 263 10.68 -0.78 -0.48
C THR A 263 12.05 -1.41 -0.21
N VAL A 264 12.14 -2.74 -0.28
CA VAL A 264 13.43 -3.44 -0.26
C VAL A 264 14.08 -3.29 -1.63
N GLN A 265 15.40 -3.03 -1.65
CA GLN A 265 16.15 -3.08 -2.90
C GLN A 265 15.97 -4.46 -3.55
N ASN A 266 15.49 -4.47 -4.77
CA ASN A 266 15.18 -5.71 -5.48
C ASN A 266 16.47 -6.36 -6.01
N THR A 267 16.87 -7.45 -5.38
CA THR A 267 18.07 -8.23 -5.76
C THR A 267 17.73 -9.60 -6.36
N CYS A 268 16.43 -9.87 -6.64
CA CYS A 268 15.98 -11.16 -7.20
C CYS A 268 16.20 -11.30 -8.71
N GLY A 269 16.69 -10.27 -9.40
CA GLY A 269 16.90 -10.29 -10.85
C GLY A 269 15.61 -10.40 -11.67
N VAL A 270 14.45 -10.13 -11.08
CA VAL A 270 13.14 -10.07 -11.75
C VAL A 270 12.38 -8.83 -11.34
N THR A 271 11.70 -8.19 -12.28
CA THR A 271 10.81 -7.07 -12.00
C THR A 271 9.59 -7.56 -11.20
N ARG A 272 9.34 -6.96 -10.03
CA ARG A 272 8.14 -7.22 -9.25
C ARG A 272 7.00 -6.33 -9.72
N TYR A 273 5.83 -6.94 -9.88
CA TYR A 273 4.55 -6.24 -10.02
C TYR A 273 3.68 -6.56 -8.82
N SER A 274 3.04 -5.54 -8.26
CA SER A 274 2.14 -5.68 -7.12
C SER A 274 0.97 -4.70 -7.22
N ILE A 275 -0.13 -5.03 -6.56
CA ILE A 275 -1.30 -4.18 -6.43
C ILE A 275 -1.36 -3.69 -5.00
N ASP A 276 -1.58 -2.40 -4.81
CA ASP A 276 -1.95 -1.82 -3.52
C ASP A 276 -3.18 -0.91 -3.66
N PHE A 277 -4.03 -0.97 -2.67
CA PHE A 277 -5.13 -0.02 -2.45
C PHE A 277 -5.32 0.19 -0.95
N ARG A 278 -6.12 1.16 -0.57
CA ARG A 278 -6.37 1.51 0.81
C ARG A 278 -7.85 1.49 1.10
N THR A 279 -8.18 1.25 2.36
CA THR A 279 -9.57 1.34 2.85
C THR A 279 -9.65 2.21 4.08
N VAL A 280 -10.82 2.82 4.27
CA VAL A 280 -11.28 3.42 5.52
C VAL A 280 -12.70 2.93 5.81
N HIS A 281 -13.06 2.83 7.09
CA HIS A 281 -14.43 2.54 7.49
C HIS A 281 -15.11 3.83 7.92
N LEU A 282 -16.35 4.06 7.49
CA LEU A 282 -17.09 5.30 7.71
C LEU A 282 -17.24 5.64 9.20
N ASP A 283 -17.60 4.64 10.02
CA ASP A 283 -17.77 4.84 11.45
C ASP A 283 -16.44 5.23 12.12
N ASP A 284 -15.31 4.67 11.66
CA ASP A 284 -14.00 5.03 12.18
C ASP A 284 -13.63 6.47 11.79
N VAL A 285 -14.00 6.88 10.58
CA VAL A 285 -13.83 8.28 10.14
C VAL A 285 -14.66 9.22 11.02
N TRP A 286 -15.96 8.93 11.22
CA TRP A 286 -16.84 9.73 12.06
C TRP A 286 -16.36 9.83 13.51
N ASN A 287 -15.92 8.73 14.07
CA ASN A 287 -15.48 8.65 15.47
C ASN A 287 -14.02 9.03 15.67
N ARG A 288 -13.30 9.40 14.58
CA ARG A 288 -11.85 9.65 14.58
C ARG A 288 -11.03 8.50 15.19
N CYS A 289 -11.53 7.26 14.99
CA CYS A 289 -10.82 6.06 15.37
C CYS A 289 -9.73 5.74 14.36
N GLY A 290 -8.63 5.12 14.81
CA GLY A 290 -7.52 4.75 13.97
C GLY A 290 -6.24 4.50 14.76
N ALA A 291 -5.15 4.31 14.06
CA ALA A 291 -3.83 4.22 14.67
C ALA A 291 -3.43 5.56 15.31
N PRO A 292 -2.57 5.57 16.34
CA PRO A 292 -2.09 6.81 16.93
C PRO A 292 -1.27 7.62 15.91
N ASN A 293 -1.38 8.95 15.98
CA ASN A 293 -0.41 9.81 15.31
C ASN A 293 0.92 9.74 16.06
N ILE A 294 1.94 9.19 15.42
CA ILE A 294 3.26 9.03 16.02
C ILE A 294 4.13 10.25 15.70
N ASP A 295 4.12 10.71 14.45
CA ASP A 295 5.06 11.73 13.99
C ASP A 295 4.65 12.44 12.69
N SER A 296 3.38 12.35 12.27
CA SER A 296 2.90 13.05 11.07
C SER A 296 2.48 14.49 11.40
N ALA A 297 2.92 15.42 10.55
CA ALA A 297 2.51 16.83 10.55
C ALA A 297 2.05 17.28 9.15
N SER A 298 1.71 16.34 8.26
CA SER A 298 1.19 16.65 6.93
C SER A 298 -0.22 17.23 7.00
N THR A 299 -0.59 18.02 6.00
CA THR A 299 -1.88 18.72 5.89
C THR A 299 -2.68 18.26 4.69
N GLY A 300 -3.99 18.56 4.69
CA GLY A 300 -4.95 17.99 3.75
C GLY A 300 -5.25 16.52 4.04
N THR A 301 -6.02 15.89 3.18
CA THR A 301 -6.38 14.47 3.34
C THR A 301 -6.60 13.77 2.01
N THR A 302 -6.24 12.49 1.96
CA THR A 302 -6.51 11.61 0.80
C THR A 302 -7.97 11.16 0.71
N MET A 303 -8.81 11.45 1.70
CA MET A 303 -10.18 10.89 1.82
C MET A 303 -11.12 11.26 0.66
N HIS A 304 -10.85 12.35 -0.06
CA HIS A 304 -11.62 12.71 -1.27
C HIS A 304 -11.49 11.68 -2.41
N ASP A 305 -10.47 10.85 -2.40
CA ASP A 305 -10.22 9.83 -3.43
C ASP A 305 -10.96 8.51 -3.16
N TYR A 306 -11.63 8.36 -2.01
CA TYR A 306 -12.22 7.09 -1.58
C TYR A 306 -13.64 6.91 -2.11
N LEU A 307 -13.92 5.69 -2.57
CA LEU A 307 -15.20 5.25 -3.13
C LEU A 307 -15.83 4.17 -2.25
N ARG A 308 -17.12 4.26 -1.99
CA ARG A 308 -17.87 3.28 -1.20
C ARG A 308 -17.88 1.91 -1.88
N GLY A 309 -17.67 0.87 -1.10
CA GLY A 309 -17.61 -0.50 -1.61
C GLY A 309 -18.90 -0.98 -2.26
N SER A 310 -20.08 -0.47 -1.85
CA SER A 310 -21.36 -0.94 -2.37
C SER A 310 -21.73 -0.35 -3.74
N ASP A 311 -21.41 0.91 -4.02
CA ASP A 311 -21.92 1.64 -5.18
C ASP A 311 -20.95 2.66 -5.81
N PHE A 312 -19.72 2.69 -5.30
CA PHE A 312 -18.64 3.57 -5.77
C PHE A 312 -18.92 5.07 -5.62
N THR A 313 -19.83 5.47 -4.74
CA THR A 313 -20.03 6.88 -4.37
C THR A 313 -18.88 7.36 -3.48
N HIS A 314 -18.54 8.65 -3.55
CA HIS A 314 -17.48 9.24 -2.73
C HIS A 314 -17.82 9.23 -1.24
N LEU A 315 -16.77 9.29 -0.39
CA LEU A 315 -16.93 9.52 1.04
C LEU A 315 -17.69 10.83 1.27
N PRO A 316 -18.66 10.89 2.20
CA PRO A 316 -19.46 12.10 2.46
C PRO A 316 -18.60 13.31 2.83
N ASP A 317 -18.89 14.47 2.26
CA ASP A 317 -18.14 15.72 2.49
C ASP A 317 -18.16 16.15 3.96
N ASP A 318 -19.27 15.89 4.68
CA ASP A 318 -19.40 16.17 6.11
C ASP A 318 -18.48 15.29 6.96
N ALA A 319 -18.29 14.03 6.60
CA ALA A 319 -17.31 13.16 7.26
C ALA A 319 -15.86 13.65 7.01
N ILE A 320 -15.56 14.08 5.78
CA ILE A 320 -14.24 14.62 5.43
C ILE A 320 -14.00 15.95 6.14
N SER A 321 -15.02 16.78 6.31
CA SER A 321 -14.92 18.09 6.96
C SER A 321 -14.47 18.02 8.43
N LEU A 322 -14.67 16.88 9.10
CA LEU A 322 -14.13 16.64 10.44
C LEU A 322 -12.60 16.70 10.51
N TYR A 323 -11.93 16.49 9.40
CA TYR A 323 -10.48 16.48 9.26
C TYR A 323 -9.94 17.75 8.59
N PHE A 324 -10.78 18.79 8.53
CA PHE A 324 -10.38 20.10 8.01
C PHE A 324 -9.30 20.72 8.91
N ASP A 325 -8.18 21.03 8.32
CA ASP A 325 -6.97 21.55 8.99
C ASP A 325 -6.68 23.03 8.63
N GLY A 326 -7.65 23.74 8.05
CA GLY A 326 -7.49 25.12 7.58
C GLY A 326 -7.00 25.23 6.14
N THR A 327 -6.67 24.12 5.49
CA THR A 327 -6.28 24.11 4.06
C THR A 327 -7.52 23.96 3.19
N GLU A 328 -7.76 24.93 2.28
CA GLU A 328 -8.83 24.80 1.30
C GLU A 328 -8.51 23.66 0.32
N ALA A 329 -9.41 22.68 0.27
CA ALA A 329 -9.44 21.72 -0.80
C ALA A 329 -9.90 22.45 -2.07
N GLU A 330 -9.00 23.04 -2.82
CA GLU A 330 -9.33 23.35 -4.22
C GLU A 330 -9.67 22.02 -4.90
N PHE A 331 -10.94 21.87 -5.21
CA PHE A 331 -11.48 20.63 -5.75
C PHE A 331 -10.84 20.28 -7.09
N ILE A 332 -10.10 19.20 -7.11
CA ILE A 332 -9.69 18.54 -8.35
C ILE A 332 -10.60 17.33 -8.54
N PRO A 333 -11.40 17.28 -9.64
CA PRO A 333 -12.19 16.10 -9.93
C PRO A 333 -11.27 14.87 -9.95
N SER A 334 -11.66 13.85 -9.20
CA SER A 334 -10.97 12.57 -9.28
C SER A 334 -11.01 12.07 -10.73
N PRO A 335 -9.90 11.53 -11.28
CA PRO A 335 -9.89 10.92 -12.60
C PRO A 335 -10.85 9.73 -12.74
N SER A 336 -11.47 9.29 -11.64
CA SER A 336 -12.34 8.11 -11.61
C SER A 336 -13.70 8.27 -12.29
N GLY A 337 -14.07 9.48 -12.77
CA GLY A 337 -15.29 9.68 -13.54
C GLY A 337 -16.62 9.42 -12.80
N ALA A 338 -16.59 9.20 -11.48
CA ALA A 338 -17.81 9.01 -10.69
C ALA A 338 -18.57 10.33 -10.56
N PRO A 339 -19.90 10.38 -10.82
CA PRO A 339 -20.69 11.58 -10.64
C PRO A 339 -20.79 11.95 -9.17
N ARG A 340 -20.76 13.26 -8.86
CA ARG A 340 -21.06 13.74 -7.53
C ARG A 340 -22.57 13.71 -7.28
N PRO A 341 -22.99 13.45 -6.04
CA PRO A 341 -24.34 13.78 -5.67
C PRO A 341 -24.54 15.30 -5.82
N SER A 342 -25.62 15.71 -6.48
CA SER A 342 -26.09 17.11 -6.51
C SER A 342 -26.34 17.59 -5.07
N ARG A 343 -25.89 18.80 -4.76
CA ARG A 343 -26.17 19.47 -3.48
C ARG A 343 -27.66 19.57 -3.23
#